data_651f16f5f165f2acfebdf9750666e754
#
_entry.id   651f16f5f165f2acfebdf9750666e754
#
_cell.length_a   1.000
_cell.length_b   1.000
_cell.length_c   1.000
_cell.angle_alpha   90.00
_cell.angle_beta   90.00
_cell.angle_gamma   90.00
#
_symmetry.space_group_name_H-M   'P 1'
#
loop_
_entity.id
_entity.type
_entity.pdbx_description
1 polymer ?
#
loop_
_entity_poly.entity_id
_entity_poly.type
_entity_poly.pdbx_seq_one_letter_code
_entity_poly.pdbx_strand_id
1 'polypeptide(L)'
;MPRAILATCLCLCAALAFAQDQATYQPQLGQEGKDVVWVPTPDRIITRMLQMADTTNRDLVVDLGSGDGRIPIAAARDFGARGIGVEFDANLVELSIRSAAKQGVADRVSFLRQDLFQTDLFEATVIALYVSQDMMDKLRPKLLALKPGTRVVSHQYTLGDWEPDEQAIAERRNAYLWVVPARVEGTWRLWLAGDSYEVRLQQTHQMLKGSAEFRAKQSPVFSAWLRGERIRFAFVDRNGNPRSFLGRVGGDTMEGLSSTHGEPDMAWTARRQ
;
A
#
# COMPACT_ATOMS: atom_id res chain seq x y z
N MET A 1 -50.55 -13.86 78.32
CA MET A 1 -49.87 -12.90 77.45
C MET A 1 -49.07 -13.72 76.45
N PRO A 2 -49.49 -13.79 75.17
CA PRO A 2 -48.71 -14.46 74.12
C PRO A 2 -47.90 -13.40 73.32
N ARG A 3 -46.64 -13.71 73.12
CA ARG A 3 -45.71 -12.91 72.29
C ARG A 3 -45.98 -13.16 70.82
N ALA A 4 -46.25 -12.08 70.09
CA ALA A 4 -46.34 -12.12 68.63
C ALA A 4 -44.93 -12.19 68.09
N ILE A 5 -44.64 -13.24 67.28
CA ILE A 5 -43.43 -13.32 66.44
C ILE A 5 -43.73 -12.71 65.07
N LEU A 6 -43.10 -11.57 64.82
CA LEU A 6 -43.18 -10.88 63.53
C LEU A 6 -42.19 -11.55 62.57
N ALA A 7 -42.74 -12.32 61.64
CA ALA A 7 -41.93 -12.91 60.55
C ALA A 7 -41.70 -11.87 59.47
N THR A 8 -40.48 -11.38 59.40
CA THR A 8 -40.04 -10.48 58.32
C THR A 8 -39.70 -11.32 57.08
N CYS A 9 -40.60 -11.30 56.09
CA CYS A 9 -40.37 -11.94 54.78
C CYS A 9 -39.43 -11.05 53.95
N LEU A 10 -38.16 -11.46 53.85
CA LEU A 10 -37.18 -10.82 52.98
C LEU A 10 -37.45 -11.30 51.56
N CYS A 11 -38.15 -10.49 50.74
CA CYS A 11 -38.25 -10.70 49.28
C CYS A 11 -36.92 -10.43 48.63
N LEU A 12 -36.15 -11.47 48.36
CA LEU A 12 -34.98 -11.43 47.50
C LEU A 12 -35.46 -11.32 46.04
N CYS A 13 -35.64 -10.13 45.53
CA CYS A 13 -35.79 -9.88 44.10
C CYS A 13 -34.47 -10.20 43.40
N ALA A 14 -34.32 -11.44 42.97
CA ALA A 14 -33.27 -11.78 42.00
C ALA A 14 -33.61 -11.09 40.68
N ALA A 15 -32.98 -9.96 40.42
CA ALA A 15 -32.93 -9.34 39.12
C ALA A 15 -32.12 -10.28 38.19
N LEU A 16 -32.84 -11.19 37.56
CA LEU A 16 -32.32 -11.87 36.38
C LEU A 16 -32.12 -10.81 35.30
N ALA A 17 -30.92 -10.29 35.21
CA ALA A 17 -30.47 -9.56 34.05
C ALA A 17 -30.54 -10.57 32.89
N PHE A 18 -31.59 -10.50 32.11
CA PHE A 18 -31.61 -11.09 30.77
C PHE A 18 -30.55 -10.31 29.99
N ALA A 19 -29.35 -10.85 29.91
CA ALA A 19 -28.42 -10.49 28.83
C ALA A 19 -29.17 -10.88 27.54
N GLN A 20 -29.81 -9.94 26.90
CA GLN A 20 -30.26 -10.11 25.54
C GLN A 20 -29.03 -10.49 24.77
N ASP A 21 -29.01 -11.74 24.31
CA ASP A 21 -28.05 -12.21 23.31
C ASP A 21 -28.36 -11.39 22.04
N GLN A 22 -27.75 -10.21 21.97
CA GLN A 22 -27.80 -9.41 20.74
C GLN A 22 -27.13 -10.30 19.71
N ALA A 23 -27.93 -10.89 18.83
CA ALA A 23 -27.45 -11.70 17.71
C ALA A 23 -26.26 -10.96 17.10
N THR A 24 -25.07 -11.52 17.25
CA THR A 24 -23.82 -10.90 16.81
C THR A 24 -23.97 -10.64 15.32
N TYR A 25 -23.93 -9.37 14.91
CA TYR A 25 -24.02 -8.97 13.50
C TYR A 25 -23.08 -9.81 12.66
N GLN A 26 -23.62 -10.41 11.60
CA GLN A 26 -22.87 -11.15 10.59
C GLN A 26 -23.27 -10.60 9.22
N PRO A 27 -22.32 -10.09 8.43
CA PRO A 27 -22.61 -9.58 7.11
C PRO A 27 -23.04 -10.69 6.16
N GLN A 28 -23.96 -10.38 5.26
CA GLN A 28 -24.37 -11.27 4.19
C GLN A 28 -23.58 -10.98 2.92
N LEU A 29 -23.11 -12.03 2.23
CA LEU A 29 -22.44 -11.87 0.95
C LEU A 29 -23.34 -11.11 -0.03
N GLY A 30 -22.79 -10.01 -0.59
CA GLY A 30 -23.52 -9.14 -1.51
C GLY A 30 -24.44 -8.12 -0.83
N GLN A 31 -24.40 -7.98 0.53
CA GLN A 31 -25.16 -6.92 1.18
C GLN A 31 -24.71 -5.55 0.69
N GLU A 32 -25.65 -4.62 0.56
CA GLU A 32 -25.39 -3.26 0.14
C GLU A 32 -24.51 -2.51 1.16
N GLY A 33 -23.48 -1.84 0.66
CA GLY A 33 -22.67 -0.88 1.38
C GLY A 33 -22.94 0.52 0.86
N LYS A 34 -22.14 1.51 1.30
CA LYS A 34 -22.27 2.90 0.84
C LYS A 34 -22.04 3.04 -0.67
N ASP A 35 -20.98 2.47 -1.19
CA ASP A 35 -20.53 2.62 -2.58
C ASP A 35 -20.33 1.28 -3.31
N VAL A 36 -20.18 0.20 -2.55
CA VAL A 36 -19.97 -1.16 -3.07
C VAL A 36 -20.66 -2.19 -2.18
N VAL A 37 -21.03 -3.34 -2.76
CA VAL A 37 -21.52 -4.48 -2.00
C VAL A 37 -20.39 -5.14 -1.21
N TRP A 38 -20.70 -5.66 -0.03
CA TRP A 38 -19.72 -6.37 0.78
C TRP A 38 -19.41 -7.76 0.18
N VAL A 39 -18.15 -7.95 -0.18
CA VAL A 39 -17.61 -9.24 -0.65
C VAL A 39 -16.24 -9.45 0.02
N PRO A 40 -16.07 -10.50 0.82
CA PRO A 40 -14.82 -10.71 1.52
C PRO A 40 -13.70 -11.19 0.58
N THR A 41 -12.48 -10.66 0.77
CA THR A 41 -11.28 -11.18 0.10
C THR A 41 -10.90 -12.54 0.69
N PRO A 42 -10.69 -13.60 -0.13
CA PRO A 42 -10.24 -14.90 0.37
C PRO A 42 -8.87 -14.83 1.06
N ASP A 43 -8.65 -15.63 2.10
CA ASP A 43 -7.41 -15.59 2.91
C ASP A 43 -6.14 -15.81 2.09
N ARG A 44 -6.17 -16.71 1.09
CA ARG A 44 -5.01 -16.94 0.21
C ARG A 44 -4.66 -15.73 -0.67
N ILE A 45 -5.66 -14.95 -1.08
CA ILE A 45 -5.42 -13.69 -1.81
C ILE A 45 -4.81 -12.67 -0.86
N ILE A 46 -5.34 -12.54 0.37
CA ILE A 46 -4.78 -11.65 1.39
C ILE A 46 -3.31 -11.97 1.64
N THR A 47 -3.01 -13.25 1.90
CA THR A 47 -1.62 -13.69 2.11
C THR A 47 -0.76 -13.35 0.91
N ARG A 48 -1.24 -13.60 -0.32
CA ARG A 48 -0.47 -13.30 -1.55
C ARG A 48 -0.23 -11.79 -1.70
N MET A 49 -1.23 -10.96 -1.50
CA MET A 49 -1.10 -9.49 -1.55
C MET A 49 -0.06 -8.97 -0.56
N LEU A 50 -0.12 -9.43 0.69
CA LEU A 50 0.82 -9.01 1.74
C LEU A 50 2.25 -9.53 1.48
N GLN A 51 2.41 -10.72 0.90
CA GLN A 51 3.70 -11.25 0.44
C GLN A 51 4.29 -10.43 -0.72
N MET A 52 3.49 -10.10 -1.75
CA MET A 52 3.92 -9.26 -2.88
C MET A 52 4.39 -7.88 -2.40
N ALA A 53 3.75 -7.35 -1.35
CA ALA A 53 4.16 -6.10 -0.72
C ALA A 53 5.41 -6.24 0.15
N ASP A 54 6.02 -7.41 0.30
CA ASP A 54 7.12 -7.65 1.26
C ASP A 54 6.77 -7.12 2.66
N THR A 55 5.54 -7.36 3.11
CA THR A 55 5.03 -6.83 4.38
C THR A 55 5.82 -7.39 5.56
N THR A 56 6.18 -6.52 6.50
CA THR A 56 6.98 -6.85 7.69
C THR A 56 6.40 -6.19 8.94
N ASN A 57 6.97 -6.48 10.10
CA ASN A 57 6.59 -5.85 11.38
C ASN A 57 6.89 -4.34 11.47
N ARG A 58 7.58 -3.77 10.48
CA ARG A 58 7.86 -2.32 10.38
C ARG A 58 6.78 -1.57 9.61
N ASP A 59 5.86 -2.29 9.00
CA ASP A 59 4.86 -1.71 8.12
C ASP A 59 3.60 -1.26 8.86
N LEU A 60 2.97 -0.23 8.28
CA LEU A 60 1.60 0.17 8.56
C LEU A 60 0.76 -0.15 7.31
N VAL A 61 -0.07 -1.18 7.43
CA VAL A 61 -1.02 -1.59 6.39
C VAL A 61 -2.33 -0.84 6.59
N VAL A 62 -2.75 -0.05 5.60
CA VAL A 62 -4.05 0.62 5.61
C VAL A 62 -4.94 -0.03 4.56
N ASP A 63 -6.07 -0.55 4.99
CA ASP A 63 -7.07 -1.21 4.14
C ASP A 63 -8.27 -0.27 3.92
N LEU A 64 -8.48 0.17 2.68
CA LEU A 64 -9.52 1.12 2.31
C LEU A 64 -10.78 0.37 1.84
N GLY A 65 -11.85 0.45 2.63
CA GLY A 65 -13.03 -0.39 2.48
C GLY A 65 -12.81 -1.75 3.16
N SER A 66 -12.38 -1.71 4.44
CA SER A 66 -11.85 -2.89 5.12
C SER A 66 -12.89 -3.98 5.44
N GLY A 67 -14.18 -3.69 5.27
CA GLY A 67 -15.25 -4.64 5.53
C GLY A 67 -15.17 -5.18 6.95
N ASP A 68 -15.01 -6.51 7.08
CA ASP A 68 -14.89 -7.22 8.36
C ASP A 68 -13.47 -7.20 8.97
N GLY A 69 -12.57 -6.39 8.41
CA GLY A 69 -11.22 -6.14 8.95
C GLY A 69 -10.20 -7.25 8.69
N ARG A 70 -10.52 -8.23 7.84
CA ARG A 70 -9.67 -9.42 7.65
C ARG A 70 -8.25 -9.13 7.15
N ILE A 71 -8.06 -8.12 6.28
CA ILE A 71 -6.73 -7.79 5.73
C ILE A 71 -5.83 -7.19 6.80
N PRO A 72 -6.20 -6.09 7.54
CA PRO A 72 -5.34 -5.57 8.59
C PRO A 72 -5.13 -6.56 9.74
N ILE A 73 -6.12 -7.39 10.06
CA ILE A 73 -5.96 -8.48 11.05
C ILE A 73 -4.92 -9.50 10.59
N ALA A 74 -4.98 -9.96 9.33
CA ALA A 74 -4.00 -10.89 8.77
C ALA A 74 -2.60 -10.26 8.71
N ALA A 75 -2.48 -8.97 8.36
CA ALA A 75 -1.21 -8.25 8.36
C ALA A 75 -0.57 -8.25 9.76
N ALA A 76 -1.37 -8.01 10.80
CA ALA A 76 -0.88 -8.03 12.17
C ALA A 76 -0.52 -9.45 12.67
N ARG A 77 -1.40 -10.42 12.42
CA ARG A 77 -1.25 -11.79 12.92
C ARG A 77 -0.09 -12.54 12.24
N ASP A 78 -0.01 -12.45 10.90
CA ASP A 78 0.87 -13.31 10.10
C ASP A 78 2.20 -12.63 9.75
N PHE A 79 2.24 -11.29 9.72
CA PHE A 79 3.42 -10.50 9.34
C PHE A 79 3.93 -9.59 10.47
N GLY A 80 3.22 -9.52 11.59
CA GLY A 80 3.58 -8.66 12.73
C GLY A 80 3.42 -7.17 12.47
N ALA A 81 2.81 -6.77 11.34
CA ALA A 81 2.59 -5.39 10.96
C ALA A 81 1.58 -4.68 11.87
N ARG A 82 1.53 -3.35 11.82
CA ARG A 82 0.39 -2.58 12.30
C ARG A 82 -0.65 -2.48 11.20
N GLY A 83 -1.94 -2.44 11.58
CA GLY A 83 -3.03 -2.34 10.63
C GLY A 83 -4.03 -1.25 10.97
N ILE A 84 -4.55 -0.58 9.95
CA ILE A 84 -5.71 0.31 10.05
C ILE A 84 -6.72 -0.13 9.01
N GLY A 85 -7.93 -0.47 9.44
CA GLY A 85 -9.07 -0.69 8.56
C GLY A 85 -9.93 0.57 8.50
N VAL A 86 -10.25 1.03 7.30
CA VAL A 86 -11.14 2.17 7.06
C VAL A 86 -12.43 1.64 6.45
N GLU A 87 -13.54 1.80 7.17
CA GLU A 87 -14.85 1.28 6.78
C GLU A 87 -15.94 2.30 7.09
N PHE A 88 -16.94 2.40 6.24
CA PHE A 88 -18.04 3.34 6.43
C PHE A 88 -19.17 2.76 7.29
N ASP A 89 -19.43 1.45 7.18
CA ASP A 89 -20.47 0.76 7.93
C ASP A 89 -20.03 0.51 9.39
N ALA A 90 -20.80 1.08 10.32
CA ALA A 90 -20.54 0.97 11.76
C ALA A 90 -20.56 -0.49 12.26
N ASN A 91 -21.47 -1.32 11.71
CA ASN A 91 -21.58 -2.72 12.14
C ASN A 91 -20.37 -3.55 11.70
N LEU A 92 -19.82 -3.27 10.50
CA LEU A 92 -18.59 -3.88 10.01
C LEU A 92 -17.38 -3.44 10.83
N VAL A 93 -17.31 -2.15 11.20
CA VAL A 93 -16.26 -1.64 12.12
C VAL A 93 -16.31 -2.36 13.46
N GLU A 94 -17.48 -2.48 14.08
CA GLU A 94 -17.63 -3.19 15.35
C GLU A 94 -17.29 -4.69 15.22
N LEU A 95 -17.68 -5.33 14.12
CA LEU A 95 -17.31 -6.71 13.82
C LEU A 95 -15.79 -6.85 13.72
N SER A 96 -15.12 -5.92 13.03
CA SER A 96 -13.66 -5.91 12.86
C SER A 96 -12.94 -5.79 14.21
N ILE A 97 -13.42 -4.91 15.10
CA ILE A 97 -12.87 -4.74 16.47
C ILE A 97 -12.99 -6.04 17.26
N ARG A 98 -14.17 -6.68 17.25
CA ARG A 98 -14.38 -7.97 17.92
C ARG A 98 -13.51 -9.08 17.33
N SER A 99 -13.36 -9.09 16.00
CA SER A 99 -12.56 -10.08 15.29
C SER A 99 -11.08 -9.95 15.62
N ALA A 100 -10.55 -8.72 15.72
CA ALA A 100 -9.17 -8.45 16.14
C ALA A 100 -8.90 -8.89 17.57
N ALA A 101 -9.82 -8.62 18.49
CA ALA A 101 -9.72 -9.06 19.87
C ALA A 101 -9.72 -10.60 19.97
N LYS A 102 -10.63 -11.27 19.24
CA LYS A 102 -10.70 -12.74 19.18
C LYS A 102 -9.43 -13.38 18.64
N GLN A 103 -8.74 -12.71 17.71
CA GLN A 103 -7.49 -13.18 17.10
C GLN A 103 -6.22 -12.72 17.83
N GLY A 104 -6.36 -11.99 18.97
CA GLY A 104 -5.24 -11.58 19.81
C GLY A 104 -4.34 -10.51 19.19
N VAL A 105 -4.87 -9.66 18.30
CA VAL A 105 -4.10 -8.60 17.61
C VAL A 105 -4.68 -7.18 17.81
N ALA A 106 -5.59 -7.03 18.78
CA ALA A 106 -6.26 -5.74 19.03
C ALA A 106 -5.30 -4.60 19.44
N ASP A 107 -4.11 -4.93 19.92
CA ASP A 107 -3.05 -3.99 20.24
C ASP A 107 -2.29 -3.45 19.01
N ARG A 108 -2.44 -4.10 17.86
CA ARG A 108 -1.73 -3.78 16.61
C ARG A 108 -2.62 -3.27 15.50
N VAL A 109 -3.94 -3.41 15.63
CA VAL A 109 -4.90 -2.97 14.61
C VAL A 109 -5.92 -2.01 15.17
N SER A 110 -6.35 -1.07 14.36
CA SER A 110 -7.44 -0.16 14.65
C SER A 110 -8.38 -0.05 13.47
N PHE A 111 -9.64 0.31 13.73
CA PHE A 111 -10.66 0.46 12.69
C PHE A 111 -11.32 1.82 12.82
N LEU A 112 -11.39 2.54 11.70
CA LEU A 112 -11.92 3.88 11.60
C LEU A 112 -13.23 3.86 10.83
N ARG A 113 -14.30 4.37 11.44
CA ARG A 113 -15.53 4.64 10.71
C ARG A 113 -15.37 5.94 9.92
N GLN A 114 -14.98 5.83 8.66
CA GLN A 114 -14.64 6.98 7.84
C GLN A 114 -14.85 6.71 6.35
N ASP A 115 -15.03 7.77 5.58
CA ASP A 115 -14.97 7.74 4.12
C ASP A 115 -13.52 7.52 3.66
N LEU A 116 -13.28 6.47 2.89
CA LEU A 116 -11.93 6.10 2.42
C LEU A 116 -11.29 7.18 1.54
N PHE A 117 -12.08 8.00 0.83
CA PHE A 117 -11.55 9.10 0.04
C PHE A 117 -11.00 10.26 0.89
N GLN A 118 -11.48 10.39 2.13
CA GLN A 118 -11.06 11.45 3.06
C GLN A 118 -9.97 11.00 4.04
N THR A 119 -9.59 9.72 4.00
CA THR A 119 -8.59 9.15 4.91
C THR A 119 -7.20 9.71 4.62
N ASP A 120 -6.49 10.17 5.66
CA ASP A 120 -5.07 10.50 5.54
C ASP A 120 -4.23 9.21 5.43
N LEU A 121 -3.39 9.14 4.40
CA LEU A 121 -2.55 7.98 4.10
C LEU A 121 -1.05 8.27 4.27
N PHE A 122 -0.68 9.42 4.86
CA PHE A 122 0.70 9.90 4.91
C PHE A 122 1.66 8.92 5.60
N GLU A 123 1.21 8.23 6.65
CA GLU A 123 2.03 7.28 7.41
C GLU A 123 1.96 5.85 6.86
N ALA A 124 1.06 5.58 5.91
CA ALA A 124 0.89 4.25 5.36
C ALA A 124 2.13 3.81 4.56
N THR A 125 2.57 2.58 4.78
CA THR A 125 3.64 1.96 3.99
C THR A 125 3.12 0.92 3.02
N VAL A 126 1.94 0.35 3.31
CA VAL A 126 1.19 -0.56 2.44
C VAL A 126 -0.27 -0.12 2.43
N ILE A 127 -0.84 0.02 1.24
CA ILE A 127 -2.28 0.24 1.03
C ILE A 127 -2.87 -1.04 0.45
N ALA A 128 -3.93 -1.55 1.06
CA ALA A 128 -4.69 -2.67 0.55
C ALA A 128 -6.06 -2.21 0.02
N LEU A 129 -6.51 -2.81 -1.08
CA LEU A 129 -7.71 -2.41 -1.80
C LEU A 129 -8.50 -3.63 -2.31
N TYR A 130 -9.80 -3.63 -2.03
CA TYR A 130 -10.75 -4.46 -2.75
C TYR A 130 -12.08 -3.69 -2.89
N VAL A 131 -12.09 -2.74 -3.78
CA VAL A 131 -13.22 -1.86 -4.08
C VAL A 131 -13.56 -1.92 -5.57
N SER A 132 -14.63 -1.26 -6.03
CA SER A 132 -15.00 -1.28 -7.45
C SER A 132 -13.97 -0.56 -8.34
N GLN A 133 -14.00 -0.84 -9.66
CA GLN A 133 -13.11 -0.20 -10.62
C GLN A 133 -13.26 1.33 -10.60
N ASP A 134 -14.47 1.84 -10.51
CA ASP A 134 -14.73 3.31 -10.43
C ASP A 134 -14.05 3.95 -9.21
N MET A 135 -14.04 3.23 -8.08
CA MET A 135 -13.35 3.70 -6.88
C MET A 135 -11.83 3.63 -7.02
N MET A 136 -11.29 2.56 -7.66
CA MET A 136 -9.87 2.45 -8.00
C MET A 136 -9.41 3.64 -8.84
N ASP A 137 -10.17 4.01 -9.87
CA ASP A 137 -9.86 5.14 -10.75
C ASP A 137 -9.88 6.49 -10.00
N LYS A 138 -10.83 6.68 -9.09
CA LYS A 138 -10.90 7.87 -8.22
C LYS A 138 -9.77 7.93 -7.20
N LEU A 139 -9.31 6.79 -6.68
CA LEU A 139 -8.21 6.71 -5.71
C LEU A 139 -6.84 6.90 -6.33
N ARG A 140 -6.65 6.52 -7.60
CA ARG A 140 -5.35 6.54 -8.28
C ARG A 140 -4.56 7.85 -8.12
N PRO A 141 -5.13 9.06 -8.31
CA PRO A 141 -4.37 10.29 -8.12
C PRO A 141 -3.84 10.47 -6.69
N LYS A 142 -4.65 10.09 -5.70
CA LYS A 142 -4.28 10.13 -4.28
C LYS A 142 -3.16 9.13 -3.96
N LEU A 143 -3.23 7.92 -4.53
CA LEU A 143 -2.22 6.88 -4.35
C LEU A 143 -0.88 7.27 -5.00
N LEU A 144 -0.90 7.86 -6.20
CA LEU A 144 0.29 8.37 -6.88
C LEU A 144 0.96 9.55 -6.16
N ALA A 145 0.24 10.23 -5.26
CA ALA A 145 0.77 11.33 -4.46
C ALA A 145 1.44 10.89 -3.15
N LEU A 146 1.37 9.58 -2.82
CA LEU A 146 1.99 9.03 -1.61
C LEU A 146 3.53 9.08 -1.69
N LYS A 147 4.18 8.81 -0.57
CA LYS A 147 5.64 8.72 -0.48
C LYS A 147 6.17 7.66 -1.47
N PRO A 148 7.22 7.96 -2.23
CA PRO A 148 7.88 6.96 -3.07
C PRO A 148 8.26 5.72 -2.25
N GLY A 149 7.98 4.53 -2.82
CA GLY A 149 8.19 3.27 -2.11
C GLY A 149 6.98 2.78 -1.31
N THR A 150 5.92 3.56 -1.14
CA THR A 150 4.64 3.05 -0.64
C THR A 150 4.13 1.97 -1.59
N ARG A 151 3.73 0.84 -1.05
CA ARG A 151 3.24 -0.32 -1.81
C ARG A 151 1.72 -0.33 -1.80
N VAL A 152 1.11 -0.46 -2.96
CA VAL A 152 -0.34 -0.58 -3.13
C VAL A 152 -0.63 -1.97 -3.64
N VAL A 153 -1.45 -2.73 -2.91
CA VAL A 153 -1.89 -4.06 -3.33
C VAL A 153 -3.40 -4.06 -3.56
N SER A 154 -3.84 -4.74 -4.60
CA SER A 154 -5.26 -4.84 -4.92
C SER A 154 -5.67 -6.26 -5.24
N HIS A 155 -6.88 -6.61 -4.80
CA HIS A 155 -7.58 -7.81 -5.23
C HIS A 155 -8.44 -7.48 -6.45
N GLN A 156 -8.24 -8.19 -7.56
CA GLN A 156 -9.04 -8.23 -8.77
C GLN A 156 -9.00 -6.99 -9.67
N TYR A 157 -9.00 -5.76 -9.14
CA TYR A 157 -9.12 -4.52 -9.90
C TYR A 157 -7.78 -3.81 -10.08
N THR A 158 -7.61 -3.11 -11.20
CA THR A 158 -6.38 -2.38 -11.57
C THR A 158 -6.51 -0.88 -11.31
N LEU A 159 -5.39 -0.16 -11.40
CA LEU A 159 -5.35 1.30 -11.30
C LEU A 159 -5.35 1.98 -12.69
N GLY A 160 -6.17 1.45 -13.61
CA GLY A 160 -6.34 2.00 -14.95
C GLY A 160 -5.06 1.93 -15.78
N ASP A 161 -4.53 3.07 -16.21
CA ASP A 161 -3.32 3.20 -17.02
C ASP A 161 -2.02 3.13 -16.21
N TRP A 162 -2.09 3.04 -14.88
CA TRP A 162 -0.92 2.74 -14.07
C TRP A 162 -0.71 1.23 -14.03
N GLU A 163 0.19 0.74 -14.89
CA GLU A 163 0.51 -0.69 -14.97
C GLU A 163 1.09 -1.21 -13.65
N PRO A 164 0.71 -2.42 -13.19
CA PRO A 164 1.26 -2.99 -11.96
C PRO A 164 2.74 -3.37 -12.11
N ASP A 165 3.51 -3.21 -11.03
CA ASP A 165 4.88 -3.71 -10.93
C ASP A 165 4.96 -5.24 -10.83
N GLU A 166 3.90 -5.87 -10.28
CA GLU A 166 3.77 -7.31 -10.14
C GLU A 166 2.31 -7.73 -10.21
N GLN A 167 2.05 -8.87 -10.85
CA GLN A 167 0.76 -9.54 -10.88
C GLN A 167 0.91 -11.00 -10.45
N ALA A 168 -0.05 -11.48 -9.68
CA ALA A 168 -0.14 -12.89 -9.30
C ALA A 168 -1.57 -13.39 -9.41
N ILE A 169 -1.73 -14.70 -9.59
CA ILE A 169 -3.02 -15.37 -9.58
C ILE A 169 -3.03 -16.35 -8.40
N ALA A 170 -4.02 -16.25 -7.54
CA ALA A 170 -4.30 -17.21 -6.49
C ALA A 170 -5.80 -17.55 -6.49
N GLU A 171 -6.16 -18.83 -6.42
CA GLU A 171 -7.56 -19.29 -6.45
C GLU A 171 -8.39 -18.72 -7.62
N ARG A 172 -7.78 -18.60 -8.82
CA ARG A 172 -8.39 -18.00 -10.02
C ARG A 172 -8.76 -16.51 -9.87
N ARG A 173 -8.15 -15.80 -8.92
CA ARG A 173 -8.33 -14.38 -8.69
C ARG A 173 -7.01 -13.67 -8.85
N ASN A 174 -7.07 -12.44 -9.34
CA ASN A 174 -5.89 -11.62 -9.55
C ASN A 174 -5.52 -10.86 -8.27
N ALA A 175 -4.23 -10.78 -8.01
CA ALA A 175 -3.63 -9.85 -7.05
C ALA A 175 -2.60 -9.00 -7.79
N TYR A 176 -2.59 -7.71 -7.51
CA TYR A 176 -1.71 -6.73 -8.16
C TYR A 176 -0.90 -5.98 -7.12
N LEU A 177 0.30 -5.57 -7.50
CA LEU A 177 1.17 -4.71 -6.71
C LEU A 177 1.63 -3.52 -7.55
N TRP A 178 1.57 -2.34 -6.98
CA TRP A 178 2.24 -1.12 -7.45
C TRP A 178 3.16 -0.60 -6.36
N VAL A 179 4.29 -0.03 -6.75
CA VAL A 179 5.19 0.68 -5.84
C VAL A 179 5.23 2.13 -6.27
N VAL A 180 4.75 3.02 -5.43
CA VAL A 180 4.65 4.47 -5.76
C VAL A 180 6.02 4.98 -6.21
N PRO A 181 6.15 5.47 -7.46
CA PRO A 181 7.43 5.87 -8.00
C PRO A 181 7.86 7.26 -7.49
N ALA A 182 9.16 7.48 -7.37
CA ALA A 182 9.70 8.82 -7.17
C ALA A 182 9.42 9.70 -8.41
N ARG A 183 9.41 11.02 -8.24
CA ARG A 183 9.22 11.97 -9.34
C ARG A 183 10.57 12.37 -9.90
N VAL A 184 10.85 11.91 -11.13
CA VAL A 184 12.13 12.14 -11.81
C VAL A 184 12.00 12.91 -13.12
N GLU A 185 10.80 13.26 -13.53
CA GLU A 185 10.59 14.09 -14.72
C GLU A 185 11.36 15.41 -14.64
N GLY A 186 11.98 15.81 -15.75
CA GLY A 186 12.73 17.06 -15.87
C GLY A 186 14.16 16.87 -16.34
N THR A 187 14.96 17.92 -16.16
CA THR A 187 16.37 17.98 -16.58
C THR A 187 17.27 17.75 -15.37
N TRP A 188 18.27 16.90 -15.56
CA TRP A 188 19.22 16.51 -14.53
C TRP A 188 20.64 16.71 -15.04
N ARG A 189 21.52 17.23 -14.18
CA ARG A 189 22.95 17.19 -14.41
C ARG A 189 23.54 15.98 -13.72
N LEU A 190 24.10 15.06 -14.51
CA LEU A 190 24.70 13.82 -14.05
C LEU A 190 26.23 13.95 -14.13
N TRP A 191 26.92 13.58 -13.07
CA TRP A 191 28.38 13.53 -13.00
C TRP A 191 28.86 12.09 -12.91
N LEU A 192 29.86 11.76 -13.73
CA LEU A 192 30.49 10.46 -13.79
C LEU A 192 31.98 10.62 -14.13
N ALA A 193 32.90 10.18 -13.25
CA ALA A 193 34.35 10.18 -13.50
C ALA A 193 34.93 11.51 -14.01
N GLY A 194 34.44 12.63 -13.46
CA GLY A 194 34.85 13.99 -13.88
C GLY A 194 34.11 14.58 -15.07
N ASP A 195 33.32 13.78 -15.79
CA ASP A 195 32.45 14.26 -16.85
C ASP A 195 31.08 14.66 -16.32
N SER A 196 30.39 15.56 -17.06
CA SER A 196 29.00 15.88 -16.79
C SER A 196 28.14 15.68 -18.02
N TYR A 197 26.97 15.09 -17.81
CA TYR A 197 25.92 14.85 -18.81
C TYR A 197 24.68 15.64 -18.43
N GLU A 198 23.97 16.18 -19.41
CA GLU A 198 22.61 16.65 -19.22
C GLU A 198 21.66 15.50 -19.56
N VAL A 199 20.88 15.06 -18.59
CA VAL A 199 19.91 13.97 -18.76
C VAL A 199 18.50 14.53 -18.63
N ARG A 200 17.71 14.42 -19.70
CA ARG A 200 16.30 14.84 -19.73
C ARG A 200 15.42 13.60 -19.63
N LEU A 201 14.57 13.54 -18.60
CA LEU A 201 13.65 12.44 -18.35
C LEU A 201 12.21 12.91 -18.50
N GLN A 202 11.42 12.11 -19.19
CA GLN A 202 9.97 12.16 -19.26
C GLN A 202 9.43 10.95 -18.50
N GLN A 203 8.41 11.15 -17.68
CA GLN A 203 7.87 10.12 -16.80
C GLN A 203 6.38 9.95 -17.00
N THR A 204 5.96 8.68 -17.17
CA THR A 204 4.56 8.25 -17.06
C THR A 204 4.52 7.14 -16.02
N HIS A 205 4.03 7.43 -14.82
CA HIS A 205 4.10 6.55 -13.65
C HIS A 205 5.53 6.04 -13.38
N GLN A 206 5.78 4.72 -13.47
CA GLN A 206 7.13 4.14 -13.32
C GLN A 206 7.91 4.04 -14.63
N MET A 207 7.29 4.38 -15.76
CA MET A 207 7.92 4.30 -17.07
C MET A 207 8.68 5.57 -17.39
N LEU A 208 9.91 5.41 -17.89
CA LEU A 208 10.80 6.51 -18.21
C LEU A 208 11.22 6.50 -19.69
N LYS A 209 11.27 7.68 -20.29
CA LYS A 209 11.89 7.96 -21.58
C LYS A 209 12.77 9.18 -21.45
N GLY A 210 13.70 9.36 -22.37
CA GLY A 210 14.52 10.58 -22.32
C GLY A 210 15.74 10.53 -23.21
N SER A 211 16.66 11.47 -22.95
CA SER A 211 17.94 11.57 -23.63
C SER A 211 19.02 12.03 -22.66
N ALA A 212 20.26 11.65 -22.96
CA ALA A 212 21.46 12.16 -22.31
C ALA A 212 22.30 12.92 -23.35
N GLU A 213 22.86 14.07 -22.96
CA GLU A 213 23.69 14.90 -23.82
C GLU A 213 25.07 15.12 -23.21
N PHE A 214 26.12 14.96 -24.01
CA PHE A 214 27.49 15.27 -23.68
C PHE A 214 28.14 16.06 -24.82
N ARG A 215 28.53 17.33 -24.58
CA ARG A 215 29.18 18.22 -25.58
C ARG A 215 28.41 18.21 -26.90
N ALA A 216 27.10 18.48 -26.86
CA ALA A 216 26.20 18.53 -28.02
C ALA A 216 25.99 17.18 -28.75
N LYS A 217 26.54 16.07 -28.26
CA LYS A 217 26.22 14.71 -28.73
C LYS A 217 25.12 14.12 -27.88
N GLN A 218 23.99 13.84 -28.49
CA GLN A 218 22.82 13.28 -27.82
C GLN A 218 22.75 11.76 -27.97
N SER A 219 22.34 11.07 -26.92
CA SER A 219 22.05 9.64 -26.88
C SER A 219 20.66 9.41 -26.27
N PRO A 220 19.82 8.53 -26.84
CA PRO A 220 18.57 8.17 -26.19
C PRO A 220 18.83 7.43 -24.88
N VAL A 221 17.93 7.66 -23.91
CA VAL A 221 17.84 6.84 -22.70
C VAL A 221 17.06 5.57 -23.03
N PHE A 222 17.58 4.43 -22.63
CA PHE A 222 16.97 3.11 -22.85
C PHE A 222 17.08 2.23 -21.59
N SER A 223 16.36 1.09 -21.57
CA SER A 223 16.31 0.18 -20.42
C SER A 223 15.98 0.90 -19.12
N ALA A 224 15.10 1.89 -19.19
CA ALA A 224 14.77 2.77 -18.09
C ALA A 224 13.52 2.31 -17.35
N TRP A 225 13.61 2.26 -16.03
CA TRP A 225 12.49 1.98 -15.14
C TRP A 225 12.70 2.61 -13.76
N LEU A 226 11.59 2.75 -13.04
CA LEU A 226 11.55 3.31 -11.70
C LEU A 226 10.65 2.43 -10.82
N ARG A 227 11.14 2.03 -9.65
CA ARG A 227 10.34 1.30 -8.65
C ARG A 227 10.58 1.93 -7.28
N GLY A 228 9.60 2.68 -6.79
CA GLY A 228 9.80 3.53 -5.62
C GLY A 228 10.89 4.55 -5.86
N GLU A 229 11.90 4.56 -5.01
CA GLU A 229 13.09 5.40 -5.13
C GLU A 229 14.19 4.76 -5.99
N ARG A 230 14.07 3.49 -6.39
CA ARG A 230 15.08 2.82 -7.21
C ARG A 230 14.90 3.18 -8.66
N ILE A 231 15.97 3.70 -9.28
CA ILE A 231 16.01 4.08 -10.69
C ILE A 231 17.05 3.25 -11.43
N ARG A 232 16.69 2.84 -12.64
CA ARG A 232 17.64 2.31 -13.62
C ARG A 232 17.41 2.98 -14.96
N PHE A 233 18.49 3.29 -15.66
CA PHE A 233 18.49 3.74 -17.05
C PHE A 233 19.84 3.45 -17.69
N ALA A 234 19.90 3.54 -19.01
CA ALA A 234 21.15 3.40 -19.76
C ALA A 234 21.18 4.43 -20.91
N PHE A 235 22.36 4.84 -21.32
CA PHE A 235 22.62 5.61 -22.53
C PHE A 235 24.01 5.30 -23.05
N VAL A 236 24.33 5.73 -24.29
CA VAL A 236 25.67 5.60 -24.86
C VAL A 236 26.54 6.74 -24.33
N ASP A 237 27.64 6.42 -23.65
CA ASP A 237 28.54 7.39 -23.05
C ASP A 237 29.42 8.12 -24.09
N ARG A 238 30.33 8.99 -23.61
CA ARG A 238 31.23 9.79 -24.46
C ARG A 238 32.13 8.95 -25.36
N ASN A 239 32.48 7.73 -24.92
CA ASN A 239 33.36 6.80 -25.62
C ASN A 239 32.60 5.95 -26.65
N GLY A 240 31.27 6.07 -26.74
CA GLY A 240 30.43 5.28 -27.62
C GLY A 240 29.99 3.94 -26.99
N ASN A 241 30.20 3.72 -25.70
CA ASN A 241 29.84 2.50 -25.02
C ASN A 241 28.47 2.59 -24.35
N PRO A 242 27.60 1.57 -24.45
CA PRO A 242 26.41 1.48 -23.64
C PRO A 242 26.76 1.38 -22.15
N ARG A 243 26.26 2.32 -21.35
CA ARG A 243 26.50 2.38 -19.92
C ARG A 243 25.19 2.34 -19.16
N SER A 244 25.07 1.44 -18.22
CA SER A 244 23.93 1.32 -17.33
C SER A 244 24.16 2.11 -16.05
N PHE A 245 23.11 2.73 -15.54
CA PHE A 245 23.07 3.47 -14.29
C PHE A 245 22.01 2.85 -13.39
N LEU A 246 22.41 2.41 -12.21
CA LEU A 246 21.54 1.90 -11.17
C LEU A 246 21.72 2.76 -9.93
N GLY A 247 20.64 3.26 -9.37
CA GLY A 247 20.73 4.18 -8.25
C GLY A 247 19.44 4.38 -7.48
N ARG A 248 19.48 5.39 -6.64
CA ARG A 248 18.36 5.82 -5.81
C ARG A 248 18.08 7.31 -6.02
N VAL A 249 16.81 7.66 -5.95
CA VAL A 249 16.30 9.04 -6.05
C VAL A 249 16.02 9.53 -4.63
N GLY A 250 16.54 10.69 -4.28
CA GLY A 250 16.29 11.38 -3.03
C GLY A 250 15.88 12.84 -3.30
N GLY A 251 14.60 13.07 -3.63
CA GLY A 251 14.11 14.41 -4.00
C GLY A 251 14.79 14.93 -5.28
N ASP A 252 15.58 15.98 -5.17
CA ASP A 252 16.29 16.61 -6.29
C ASP A 252 17.70 16.05 -6.54
N THR A 253 18.02 14.91 -5.94
CA THR A 253 19.29 14.22 -6.12
C THR A 253 19.10 12.77 -6.53
N MET A 254 20.05 12.23 -7.28
CA MET A 254 20.19 10.80 -7.55
C MET A 254 21.64 10.39 -7.34
N GLU A 255 21.85 9.18 -6.91
CA GLU A 255 23.19 8.58 -6.75
C GLU A 255 23.18 7.08 -6.95
N GLY A 256 24.30 6.51 -7.31
CA GLY A 256 24.41 5.07 -7.49
C GLY A 256 25.69 4.62 -8.15
N LEU A 257 25.61 3.44 -8.78
CA LEU A 257 26.72 2.84 -9.53
C LEU A 257 26.38 2.76 -11.02
N SER A 258 27.34 3.04 -11.85
CA SER A 258 27.26 2.82 -13.30
C SER A 258 28.16 1.69 -13.71
N SER A 259 27.74 0.90 -14.68
CA SER A 259 28.49 -0.23 -15.23
C SER A 259 28.52 -0.19 -16.74
N THR A 260 29.64 -0.62 -17.35
CA THR A 260 29.81 -0.89 -18.78
C THR A 260 30.75 -2.08 -18.95
N HIS A 261 30.68 -2.71 -20.12
CA HIS A 261 31.51 -3.89 -20.38
C HIS A 261 32.99 -3.56 -20.35
N GLY A 262 33.77 -4.37 -19.60
CA GLY A 262 35.25 -4.26 -19.53
C GLY A 262 35.79 -3.14 -18.63
N GLU A 263 34.93 -2.41 -17.93
CA GLU A 263 35.35 -1.37 -16.98
C GLU A 263 34.83 -1.69 -15.56
N PRO A 264 35.53 -1.25 -14.50
CA PRO A 264 35.00 -1.35 -13.15
C PRO A 264 33.77 -0.46 -12.97
N ASP A 265 32.89 -0.83 -12.04
CA ASP A 265 31.75 -0.01 -11.64
C ASP A 265 32.23 1.34 -11.10
N MET A 266 31.56 2.41 -11.49
CA MET A 266 31.88 3.77 -11.08
C MET A 266 30.70 4.45 -10.39
N ALA A 267 30.97 5.17 -9.32
CA ALA A 267 29.95 5.99 -8.67
C ALA A 267 29.51 7.14 -9.59
N TRP A 268 28.23 7.43 -9.59
CA TRP A 268 27.64 8.57 -10.28
C TRP A 268 26.70 9.31 -9.33
N THR A 269 26.54 10.60 -9.60
CA THR A 269 25.56 11.46 -8.93
C THR A 269 24.81 12.28 -9.95
N ALA A 270 23.60 12.71 -9.64
CA ALA A 270 22.88 13.67 -10.44
C ALA A 270 22.08 14.65 -9.57
N ARG A 271 21.87 15.84 -10.09
CA ARG A 271 21.06 16.88 -9.45
C ARG A 271 20.08 17.48 -10.46
N ARG A 272 18.86 17.71 -10.01
CA ARG A 272 17.83 18.38 -10.80
C ARG A 272 18.24 19.84 -11.09
N GLN A 273 17.96 20.31 -12.31
CA GLN A 273 18.21 21.68 -12.75
C GLN A 273 16.97 22.55 -12.67
#